data_1086285aa76f89c422f0b991654aca15
#
_entry.id   1086285aa76f89c422f0b991654aca15
#
_cell.length_a   1.000
_cell.length_b   1.000
_cell.length_c   1.000
_cell.angle_alpha   90.00
_cell.angle_beta   90.00
_cell.angle_gamma   90.00
#
_symmetry.space_group_name_H-M   'P 1'
#
loop_
_entity.id
_entity.type
_entity.pdbx_description
1 polymer ?
#
loop_
_entity_poly.entity_id
_entity_poly.type
_entity_poly.pdbx_seq_one_letter_code
_entity_poly.pdbx_strand_id
1 'polypeptide(L)'
;LYVDDHGFGIGYWVATNSIVGETYNIGGRNEKKNIEVVDAVCELLEELQPVKPAGLRAYKDLITFIDDRPGHDFRYAIDAGKIERDLGWKPKETFESGIRKTVLWYLENTDWWKGIVGKE
;
A
#
# COMPACT_ATOMS: atom_id res chain seq x y z
N LEU A 1 -3.70 0.29 -2.89
CA LEU A 1 -3.48 -0.38 -4.18
C LEU A 1 -2.05 -0.92 -4.24
N TYR A 2 -1.88 -2.18 -4.64
CA TYR A 2 -0.55 -2.77 -4.82
C TYR A 2 0.18 -2.12 -6.01
N VAL A 3 1.50 -1.95 -5.88
CA VAL A 3 2.29 -1.16 -6.82
C VAL A 3 2.27 -1.73 -8.25
N ASP A 4 2.30 -3.05 -8.40
CA ASP A 4 2.27 -3.67 -9.73
C ASP A 4 0.92 -3.47 -10.42
N ASP A 5 -0.20 -3.52 -9.67
CA ASP A 5 -1.53 -3.19 -10.21
C ASP A 5 -1.59 -1.74 -10.71
N HIS A 6 -0.99 -0.81 -9.96
CA HIS A 6 -0.92 0.59 -10.36
C HIS A 6 -0.06 0.78 -11.61
N GLY A 7 1.16 0.23 -11.59
CA GLY A 7 2.08 0.31 -12.72
C GLY A 7 1.50 -0.33 -13.99
N PHE A 8 0.86 -1.48 -13.86
CA PHE A 8 0.22 -2.17 -14.97
C PHE A 8 -1.01 -1.41 -15.50
N GLY A 9 -1.80 -0.83 -14.59
CA GLY A 9 -2.93 0.02 -14.96
C GLY A 9 -2.51 1.21 -15.81
N ILE A 10 -1.46 1.94 -15.41
CA ILE A 10 -0.93 3.08 -16.16
C ILE A 10 -0.20 2.61 -17.43
N GLY A 11 0.79 1.76 -17.29
CA GLY A 11 1.72 1.44 -18.37
C GLY A 11 1.10 0.61 -19.49
N TYR A 12 0.17 -0.27 -19.18
CA TYR A 12 -0.46 -1.11 -20.16
C TYR A 12 -1.87 -0.62 -20.56
N TRP A 13 -2.78 -0.56 -19.57
CA TRP A 13 -4.19 -0.28 -19.88
C TRP A 13 -4.44 1.15 -20.34
N VAL A 14 -3.94 2.14 -19.64
CA VAL A 14 -4.14 3.54 -20.03
C VAL A 14 -3.35 3.87 -21.30
N ALA A 15 -2.08 3.48 -21.36
CA ALA A 15 -1.24 3.79 -22.51
C ALA A 15 -1.67 3.11 -23.82
N THR A 16 -2.29 1.92 -23.74
CA THR A 16 -2.67 1.15 -24.95
C THR A 16 -4.13 1.26 -25.35
N ASN A 17 -5.04 1.52 -24.41
CA ASN A 17 -6.48 1.45 -24.63
C ASN A 17 -7.22 2.75 -24.36
N SER A 18 -6.59 3.78 -23.76
CA SER A 18 -7.28 5.02 -23.43
C SER A 18 -7.62 5.87 -24.66
N ILE A 19 -8.68 6.65 -24.54
CA ILE A 19 -8.99 7.70 -25.48
C ILE A 19 -8.08 8.90 -25.20
N VAL A 20 -7.46 9.47 -26.22
CA VAL A 20 -6.56 10.63 -26.06
C VAL A 20 -7.30 11.81 -25.40
N GLY A 21 -6.71 12.36 -24.35
CA GLY A 21 -7.28 13.50 -23.59
C GLY A 21 -8.18 13.09 -22.42
N GLU A 22 -8.47 11.80 -22.22
CA GLU A 22 -9.23 11.31 -21.07
C GLU A 22 -8.36 11.18 -19.83
N THR A 23 -9.00 11.33 -18.67
CA THR A 23 -8.38 11.16 -17.34
C THR A 23 -9.02 10.00 -16.60
N TYR A 24 -8.23 9.24 -15.86
CA TYR A 24 -8.68 8.08 -15.12
C TYR A 24 -8.16 8.10 -13.67
N ASN A 25 -9.06 7.82 -12.73
CA ASN A 25 -8.67 7.49 -11.36
C ASN A 25 -8.31 6.01 -11.29
N ILE A 26 -7.18 5.70 -10.67
CA ILE A 26 -6.72 4.33 -10.45
C ILE A 26 -6.72 4.06 -8.94
N GLY A 27 -7.55 3.15 -8.48
CA GLY A 27 -7.73 2.85 -7.07
C GLY A 27 -8.13 1.41 -6.81
N GLY A 28 -7.89 0.93 -5.60
CA GLY A 28 -8.11 -0.47 -5.20
C GLY A 28 -9.48 -0.76 -4.57
N ARG A 29 -10.41 0.20 -4.49
CA ARG A 29 -11.70 0.07 -3.78
C ARG A 29 -11.58 -0.38 -2.31
N ASN A 30 -10.41 -0.15 -1.70
CA ASN A 30 -10.11 -0.53 -0.32
C ASN A 30 -10.04 0.74 0.52
N GLU A 31 -11.12 1.06 1.21
CA GLU A 31 -11.14 2.15 2.18
C GLU A 31 -10.74 1.60 3.54
N LYS A 32 -9.49 1.81 3.93
CA LYS A 32 -8.94 1.42 5.23
C LYS A 32 -8.55 2.66 6.02
N LYS A 33 -8.82 2.64 7.32
CA LYS A 33 -8.27 3.63 8.25
C LYS A 33 -6.77 3.38 8.43
N ASN A 34 -6.01 4.44 8.71
CA ASN A 34 -4.56 4.31 8.95
C ASN A 34 -4.24 3.25 10.00
N ILE A 35 -5.00 3.21 11.09
CA ILE A 35 -4.78 2.22 12.16
C ILE A 35 -5.01 0.78 11.67
N GLU A 36 -5.97 0.54 10.79
CA GLU A 36 -6.22 -0.80 10.22
C GLU A 36 -5.05 -1.25 9.33
N VAL A 37 -4.41 -0.31 8.61
CA VAL A 37 -3.20 -0.60 7.82
C VAL A 37 -2.02 -0.92 8.73
N VAL A 38 -1.82 -0.13 9.79
CA VAL A 38 -0.76 -0.34 10.79
C VAL A 38 -0.94 -1.68 11.49
N ASP A 39 -2.16 -2.01 11.93
CA ASP A 39 -2.47 -3.30 12.55
C ASP A 39 -2.17 -4.46 11.62
N ALA A 40 -2.57 -4.37 10.34
CA ALA A 40 -2.28 -5.41 9.35
C ALA A 40 -0.76 -5.61 9.13
N VAL A 41 0.02 -4.53 9.10
CA VAL A 41 1.49 -4.61 9.02
C VAL A 41 2.08 -5.29 10.26
N CYS A 42 1.63 -4.91 11.47
CA CYS A 42 2.09 -5.53 12.71
C CYS A 42 1.77 -7.03 12.76
N GLU A 43 0.57 -7.43 12.36
CA GLU A 43 0.16 -8.84 12.30
C GLU A 43 0.98 -9.66 11.30
N LEU A 44 1.24 -9.08 10.13
CA LEU A 44 2.11 -9.71 9.14
C LEU A 44 3.55 -9.86 9.63
N LEU A 45 4.08 -8.88 10.36
CA LEU A 45 5.41 -8.97 10.95
C LEU A 45 5.47 -10.01 12.08
N GLU A 46 4.41 -10.18 12.87
CA GLU A 46 4.34 -11.27 13.87
C GLU A 46 4.45 -12.65 13.19
N GLU A 47 3.85 -12.82 12.02
CA GLU A 47 3.87 -14.05 11.26
C GLU A 47 5.20 -14.27 10.52
N LEU A 48 5.66 -13.24 9.77
CA LEU A 48 6.75 -13.35 8.81
C LEU A 48 8.13 -13.14 9.44
N GLN A 49 8.21 -12.38 10.53
CA GLN A 49 9.45 -12.06 11.26
C GLN A 49 9.23 -12.29 12.76
N PRO A 50 9.03 -13.54 13.21
CA PRO A 50 8.73 -13.83 14.61
C PRO A 50 9.88 -13.50 15.57
N VAL A 51 11.12 -13.48 15.08
CA VAL A 51 12.30 -13.09 15.86
C VAL A 51 12.36 -11.56 15.91
N LYS A 52 11.98 -11.01 17.05
CA LYS A 52 11.89 -9.57 17.28
C LYS A 52 13.20 -8.97 17.76
N PRO A 53 13.42 -7.67 17.56
CA PRO A 53 14.50 -6.92 18.21
C PRO A 53 14.48 -7.07 19.74
N ALA A 54 15.64 -6.97 20.37
CA ALA A 54 15.76 -7.10 21.82
C ALA A 54 14.88 -6.06 22.54
N GLY A 55 14.08 -6.53 23.51
CA GLY A 55 13.18 -5.69 24.29
C GLY A 55 11.78 -5.48 23.72
N LEU A 56 11.53 -5.91 22.48
CA LEU A 56 10.21 -5.80 21.83
C LEU A 56 9.40 -7.08 22.11
N ARG A 57 8.22 -6.96 22.72
CA ARG A 57 7.31 -8.10 22.97
C ARG A 57 6.39 -8.35 21.79
N ALA A 58 5.81 -7.28 21.24
CA ALA A 58 4.93 -7.34 20.08
C ALA A 58 5.21 -6.15 19.14
N TYR A 59 5.05 -6.32 17.84
CA TYR A 59 5.21 -5.22 16.88
C TYR A 59 4.21 -4.09 17.13
N LYS A 60 3.02 -4.40 17.65
CA LYS A 60 2.02 -3.39 18.08
C LYS A 60 2.50 -2.46 19.18
N ASP A 61 3.50 -2.87 19.97
CA ASP A 61 4.10 -2.01 21.02
C ASP A 61 4.86 -0.80 20.44
N LEU A 62 5.16 -0.83 19.12
CA LEU A 62 5.80 0.29 18.42
C LEU A 62 4.81 1.37 17.97
N ILE A 63 3.50 1.13 18.10
CA ILE A 63 2.48 2.09 17.69
C ILE A 63 2.53 3.30 18.61
N THR A 64 2.78 4.48 18.04
CA THR A 64 2.77 5.75 18.74
C THR A 64 1.75 6.68 18.11
N PHE A 65 0.83 7.20 18.92
CA PHE A 65 -0.13 8.20 18.48
C PHE A 65 0.49 9.60 18.58
N ILE A 66 0.32 10.36 17.53
CA ILE A 66 0.76 11.76 17.45
C ILE A 66 -0.44 12.66 17.17
N ASP A 67 -0.31 13.95 17.46
CA ASP A 67 -1.33 14.94 17.09
C ASP A 67 -1.44 15.01 15.57
N ASP A 68 -2.67 15.10 15.07
CA ASP A 68 -2.92 15.15 13.65
C ASP A 68 -2.54 16.54 13.09
N ARG A 69 -2.05 16.57 11.85
CA ARG A 69 -1.72 17.83 11.18
C ARG A 69 -3.00 18.58 10.77
N PRO A 70 -3.05 19.91 10.84
CA PRO A 70 -4.16 20.69 10.33
C PRO A 70 -4.45 20.40 8.85
N GLY A 71 -5.73 20.15 8.53
CA GLY A 71 -6.15 19.87 7.16
C GLY A 71 -5.81 18.47 6.65
N HIS A 72 -5.51 17.53 7.53
CA HIS A 72 -5.31 16.14 7.14
C HIS A 72 -6.62 15.50 6.66
N ASP A 73 -6.57 14.84 5.52
CA ASP A 73 -7.73 14.14 4.99
C ASP A 73 -8.12 12.98 5.91
N PHE A 74 -9.36 13.00 6.40
CA PHE A 74 -9.87 11.97 7.29
C PHE A 74 -9.97 10.60 6.59
N ARG A 75 -10.18 10.59 5.26
CA ARG A 75 -10.35 9.39 4.47
C ARG A 75 -9.95 9.63 3.02
N TYR A 76 -9.26 8.67 2.43
CA TYR A 76 -9.01 8.62 1.00
C TYR A 76 -9.95 7.61 0.35
N ALA A 77 -10.87 8.10 -0.47
CA ALA A 77 -11.77 7.30 -1.26
C ALA A 77 -11.61 7.65 -2.74
N ILE A 78 -11.25 6.68 -3.55
CA ILE A 78 -11.04 6.85 -4.99
C ILE A 78 -12.07 6.03 -5.73
N ASP A 79 -12.89 6.70 -6.56
CA ASP A 79 -13.77 6.02 -7.50
C ASP A 79 -13.01 5.67 -8.78
N ALA A 80 -12.70 4.39 -8.94
CA ALA A 80 -12.07 3.82 -10.13
C ALA A 80 -13.09 3.25 -11.13
N GLY A 81 -14.37 3.59 -11.00
CA GLY A 81 -15.43 3.05 -11.85
C GLY A 81 -15.27 3.41 -13.33
N LYS A 82 -14.72 4.58 -13.66
CA LYS A 82 -14.50 4.98 -15.04
C LYS A 82 -13.49 4.09 -15.75
N ILE A 83 -12.33 3.84 -15.16
CA ILE A 83 -11.30 2.99 -15.78
C ILE A 83 -11.79 1.55 -15.96
N GLU A 84 -12.61 1.06 -15.03
CA GLU A 84 -13.20 -0.27 -15.13
C GLU A 84 -14.20 -0.34 -16.28
N ARG A 85 -15.09 0.64 -16.41
CA ARG A 85 -16.10 0.66 -17.50
C ARG A 85 -15.49 0.85 -18.88
N ASP A 86 -14.57 1.82 -18.98
CA ASP A 86 -14.05 2.23 -20.30
C ASP A 86 -12.95 1.29 -20.80
N LEU A 87 -12.11 0.80 -19.91
CA LEU A 87 -10.91 0.03 -20.24
C LEU A 87 -10.96 -1.43 -19.75
N GLY A 88 -11.93 -1.80 -18.90
CA GLY A 88 -12.02 -3.14 -18.31
C GLY A 88 -10.93 -3.43 -17.24
N TRP A 89 -10.19 -2.41 -16.81
CA TRP A 89 -9.14 -2.60 -15.82
C TRP A 89 -9.71 -2.78 -14.41
N LYS A 90 -9.16 -3.75 -13.70
CA LYS A 90 -9.40 -4.01 -12.27
C LYS A 90 -8.09 -4.38 -11.59
N PRO A 91 -7.90 -3.99 -10.32
CA PRO A 91 -6.76 -4.50 -9.56
C PRO A 91 -6.85 -6.03 -9.41
N LYS A 92 -5.73 -6.70 -9.53
CA LYS A 92 -5.60 -8.16 -9.32
C LYS A 92 -5.44 -8.51 -7.86
N GLU A 93 -4.81 -7.60 -7.09
CA GLU A 93 -4.53 -7.80 -5.69
C GLU A 93 -5.62 -7.19 -4.81
N THR A 94 -6.00 -7.92 -3.75
CA THR A 94 -6.77 -7.36 -2.63
C THR A 94 -5.87 -6.53 -1.73
N PHE A 95 -6.44 -5.84 -0.73
CA PHE A 95 -5.63 -5.18 0.30
C PHE A 95 -4.73 -6.19 1.02
N GLU A 96 -5.30 -7.31 1.42
CA GLU A 96 -4.64 -8.35 2.22
C GLU A 96 -3.48 -9.00 1.43
N SER A 97 -3.72 -9.37 0.17
CA SER A 97 -2.67 -9.96 -0.67
C SER A 97 -1.59 -8.95 -1.04
N GLY A 98 -1.96 -7.72 -1.34
CA GLY A 98 -1.04 -6.65 -1.71
C GLY A 98 -0.17 -6.19 -0.55
N ILE A 99 -0.73 -5.99 0.66
CA ILE A 99 0.04 -5.58 1.84
C ILE A 99 1.02 -6.69 2.27
N ARG A 100 0.61 -7.97 2.18
CA ARG A 100 1.50 -9.11 2.44
C ARG A 100 2.70 -9.13 1.50
N LYS A 101 2.49 -8.97 0.20
CA LYS A 101 3.57 -8.89 -0.79
C LYS A 101 4.51 -7.73 -0.51
N THR A 102 3.96 -6.59 -0.12
CA THR A 102 4.75 -5.40 0.22
C THR A 102 5.63 -5.65 1.43
N VAL A 103 5.09 -6.21 2.52
CA VAL A 103 5.87 -6.52 3.74
C VAL A 103 6.96 -7.55 3.43
N LEU A 104 6.64 -8.62 2.70
CA LEU A 104 7.63 -9.62 2.27
C LEU A 104 8.77 -8.98 1.48
N TRP A 105 8.45 -8.13 0.51
CA TRP A 105 9.47 -7.45 -0.28
C TRP A 105 10.43 -6.63 0.58
N TYR A 106 9.92 -5.88 1.56
CA TYR A 106 10.77 -5.10 2.49
C TYR A 106 11.64 -6.00 3.37
N LEU A 107 11.14 -7.14 3.80
CA LEU A 107 11.92 -8.10 4.59
C LEU A 107 13.02 -8.76 3.76
N GLU A 108 12.76 -9.04 2.49
CA GLU A 108 13.72 -9.68 1.58
C GLU A 108 14.74 -8.70 0.98
N ASN A 109 14.42 -7.40 0.93
CA ASN A 109 15.27 -6.36 0.33
C ASN A 109 15.81 -5.37 1.37
N THR A 110 16.32 -5.90 2.49
CA THR A 110 16.81 -5.07 3.62
C THR A 110 17.95 -4.14 3.23
N ASP A 111 18.84 -4.56 2.35
CA ASP A 111 19.99 -3.75 1.93
C ASP A 111 19.58 -2.51 1.15
N TRP A 112 18.45 -2.60 0.40
CA TRP A 112 17.91 -1.47 -0.35
C TRP A 112 17.47 -0.33 0.56
N TRP A 113 16.64 -0.59 1.56
CA TRP A 113 16.12 0.47 2.43
C TRP A 113 17.11 0.89 3.53
N LYS A 114 17.97 -0.02 4.03
CA LYS A 114 19.04 0.35 4.98
C LYS A 114 20.02 1.35 4.37
N GLY A 115 20.32 1.24 3.09
CA GLY A 115 21.13 2.21 2.37
C GLY A 115 20.50 3.61 2.28
N ILE A 116 19.19 3.73 2.48
CA ILE A 116 18.45 5.01 2.48
C ILE A 116 18.35 5.57 3.90
N VAL A 117 17.92 4.74 4.86
CA VAL A 117 17.69 5.15 6.26
C VAL A 117 18.99 5.40 7.02
N GLY A 118 20.07 4.72 6.71
CA GLY A 118 21.38 4.86 7.37
C GLY A 118 22.22 6.08 6.94
N LYS A 119 21.62 7.05 6.24
CA LYS A 119 22.28 8.28 5.78
C LYS A 119 21.94 9.53 6.63
N GLU A 120 21.29 9.34 7.80
CA GLU A 120 21.11 10.40 8.80
C GLU A 120 22.23 10.43 9.83
#